data_90f4e9a577b476d8eae08e9f0f26cc06
#
_entry.id   90f4e9a577b476d8eae08e9f0f26cc06
#
_cell.length_a   1.000
_cell.length_b   1.000
_cell.length_c   1.000
_cell.angle_alpha   90.00
_cell.angle_beta   90.00
_cell.angle_gamma   90.00
#
_symmetry.space_group_name_H-M   'P 1'
#
loop_
_entity.id
_entity.type
_entity.pdbx_description
1 polymer ?
#
loop_
_entity_poly.entity_id
_entity_poly.type
_entity_poly.pdbx_seq_one_letter_code
_entity_poly.pdbx_strand_id
1 'polypeptide(L)'
;MEKLRVLQVIGAMNRGGAETVVMNLLRSIDRERFQFDFLVHEQGRCDYDDEIESLGCTIYRIPRFKVANAGPYRSICRRFFAEHPEYHVVHGHIGSCASIYLDEAHRAGCATIAHSHNVNSTRLLHRTLYGYLVRDLPQIADAFLGCSLQAGIDRFGIGVAATERFNVMRNGIDLSSYENDAATHARAKEALGYAGVPLVGNVGRLVTQKNQGFLLDVFAGVLREVPEARLLVVGRGEKEGELKEKAESLGIAASVDFLGVRDDVPEILKALDVFVFPSLREGLGMSLVEAQAASVPCLATDTIARDAFLTDYAKPLPLAAGADEWARQAVALLQDPPARKDARQAIQAQGYDIESVARWMEGYYRQLAATYCTHK
;
A
#
# COMPACT_ATOMS: atom_id res chain seq x y z
N MET A 1 26.73 3.60 -19.73
CA MET A 1 26.96 4.10 -18.35
C MET A 1 26.61 2.97 -17.41
N GLU A 2 27.34 2.81 -16.33
CA GLU A 2 27.00 1.84 -15.28
C GLU A 2 25.65 2.19 -14.67
N LYS A 3 24.82 1.17 -14.38
CA LYS A 3 23.51 1.37 -13.78
C LYS A 3 23.65 1.80 -12.33
N LEU A 4 22.84 2.76 -11.87
CA LEU A 4 22.73 3.08 -10.46
C LEU A 4 21.99 1.94 -9.76
N ARG A 5 22.66 1.25 -8.83
CA ARG A 5 22.09 0.09 -8.12
C ARG A 5 21.44 0.51 -6.82
N VAL A 6 20.19 0.12 -6.67
CA VAL A 6 19.34 0.41 -5.50
C VAL A 6 18.93 -0.88 -4.85
N LEU A 7 19.24 -1.06 -3.56
CA LEU A 7 18.78 -2.20 -2.76
C LEU A 7 17.49 -1.81 -2.03
N GLN A 8 16.40 -2.51 -2.33
CA GLN A 8 15.12 -2.37 -1.63
C GLN A 8 15.12 -3.31 -0.41
N VAL A 9 15.07 -2.77 0.82
CA VAL A 9 15.04 -3.59 2.05
C VAL A 9 13.60 -3.64 2.56
N ILE A 10 12.93 -4.79 2.39
CA ILE A 10 11.51 -4.96 2.69
C ILE A 10 11.25 -6.31 3.39
N GLY A 11 10.16 -6.45 4.13
CA GLY A 11 9.89 -7.63 4.96
C GLY A 11 9.60 -8.89 4.15
N ALA A 12 8.76 -8.79 3.15
CA ALA A 12 8.34 -9.86 2.23
C ALA A 12 7.82 -9.21 0.96
N MET A 13 7.82 -9.91 -0.16
CA MET A 13 7.26 -9.42 -1.41
C MET A 13 5.90 -10.09 -1.74
N ASN A 14 5.04 -10.19 -0.72
CA ASN A 14 3.65 -10.58 -0.90
C ASN A 14 2.79 -9.38 -1.32
N ARG A 15 1.56 -9.62 -1.84
CA ARG A 15 0.65 -8.56 -2.25
C ARG A 15 0.15 -7.76 -1.04
N GLY A 16 0.75 -6.62 -0.82
CA GLY A 16 0.46 -5.65 0.24
C GLY A 16 0.71 -4.23 -0.26
N GLY A 17 0.25 -3.22 0.49
CA GLY A 17 0.32 -1.83 0.04
C GLY A 17 1.74 -1.31 -0.22
N ALA A 18 2.69 -1.59 0.69
CA ALA A 18 4.08 -1.16 0.53
C ALA A 18 4.77 -1.91 -0.61
N GLU A 19 4.55 -3.22 -0.69
CA GLU A 19 5.10 -4.11 -1.69
C GLU A 19 4.60 -3.74 -3.10
N THR A 20 3.30 -3.45 -3.22
CA THR A 20 2.71 -2.97 -4.50
C THR A 20 3.31 -1.64 -4.94
N VAL A 21 3.57 -0.70 -4.01
CA VAL A 21 4.23 0.58 -4.34
C VAL A 21 5.64 0.35 -4.87
N VAL A 22 6.41 -0.55 -4.26
CA VAL A 22 7.77 -0.88 -4.74
C VAL A 22 7.72 -1.57 -6.10
N MET A 23 6.75 -2.47 -6.33
CA MET A 23 6.56 -3.13 -7.63
C MET A 23 6.13 -2.15 -8.73
N ASN A 24 5.21 -1.24 -8.43
CA ASN A 24 4.81 -0.21 -9.38
C ASN A 24 6.02 0.66 -9.78
N LEU A 25 6.85 1.04 -8.81
CA LEU A 25 8.09 1.77 -9.08
C LEU A 25 9.06 0.93 -9.95
N LEU A 26 9.25 -0.36 -9.63
CA LEU A 26 10.13 -1.26 -10.40
C LEU A 26 9.68 -1.40 -11.87
N ARG A 27 8.36 -1.50 -12.10
CA ARG A 27 7.80 -1.62 -13.46
C ARG A 27 8.00 -0.36 -14.29
N SER A 28 8.04 0.83 -13.64
CA SER A 28 8.01 2.14 -14.30
C SER A 28 9.35 2.86 -14.32
N ILE A 29 10.34 2.43 -13.52
CA ILE A 29 11.67 3.05 -13.51
C ILE A 29 12.46 2.67 -14.76
N ASP A 30 13.33 3.56 -15.26
CA ASP A 30 14.23 3.31 -16.38
C ASP A 30 15.28 2.22 -16.01
N ARG A 31 14.98 0.98 -16.36
CA ARG A 31 15.82 -0.18 -16.06
C ARG A 31 17.12 -0.26 -16.87
N GLU A 32 17.32 0.60 -17.86
CA GLU A 32 18.61 0.74 -18.52
C GLU A 32 19.59 1.55 -17.67
N ARG A 33 19.08 2.44 -16.83
CA ARG A 33 19.86 3.35 -15.98
C ARG A 33 19.86 2.96 -14.51
N PHE A 34 18.86 2.19 -14.06
CA PHE A 34 18.70 1.73 -12.68
C PHE A 34 18.62 0.22 -12.61
N GLN A 35 19.23 -0.36 -11.58
CA GLN A 35 19.07 -1.76 -11.21
C GLN A 35 18.50 -1.83 -9.80
N PHE A 36 17.34 -2.48 -9.62
CA PHE A 36 16.80 -2.80 -8.31
C PHE A 36 17.14 -4.24 -7.97
N ASP A 37 17.52 -4.45 -6.71
CA ASP A 37 17.60 -5.77 -6.08
C ASP A 37 16.92 -5.70 -4.71
N PHE A 38 16.59 -6.84 -4.11
CA PHE A 38 15.76 -6.91 -2.94
C PHE A 38 16.46 -7.65 -1.81
N LEU A 39 16.42 -7.10 -0.59
CA LEU A 39 16.83 -7.77 0.64
C LEU A 39 15.59 -7.99 1.50
N VAL A 40 15.15 -9.25 1.63
CA VAL A 40 13.91 -9.61 2.30
C VAL A 40 14.14 -10.47 3.54
N HIS A 41 13.17 -10.44 4.47
CA HIS A 41 13.18 -11.28 5.67
C HIS A 41 12.41 -12.60 5.51
N GLU A 42 11.49 -12.66 4.54
CA GLU A 42 10.72 -13.88 4.28
C GLU A 42 11.60 -14.92 3.60
N GLN A 43 11.62 -16.16 4.14
CA GLN A 43 12.46 -17.24 3.64
C GLN A 43 11.78 -18.05 2.54
N GLY A 44 10.44 -18.06 2.51
CA GLY A 44 9.64 -18.71 1.47
C GLY A 44 9.46 -17.86 0.23
N ARG A 45 8.92 -18.47 -0.84
CA ARG A 45 8.49 -17.73 -2.04
C ARG A 45 7.33 -16.80 -1.68
N CYS A 46 7.38 -15.61 -2.27
CA CYS A 46 6.36 -14.56 -2.15
C CYS A 46 5.62 -14.35 -3.47
N ASP A 47 4.48 -13.66 -3.41
CA ASP A 47 3.59 -13.45 -4.56
C ASP A 47 4.26 -12.72 -5.74
N TYR A 48 5.25 -11.83 -5.48
CA TYR A 48 5.96 -11.05 -6.50
C TYR A 48 7.32 -11.62 -6.90
N ASP A 49 7.80 -12.70 -6.29
CA ASP A 49 9.16 -13.19 -6.51
C ASP A 49 9.42 -13.56 -7.98
N ASP A 50 8.48 -14.27 -8.62
CA ASP A 50 8.62 -14.69 -10.01
C ASP A 50 8.70 -13.48 -10.96
N GLU A 51 7.91 -12.45 -10.70
CA GLU A 51 7.95 -11.21 -11.48
C GLU A 51 9.26 -10.44 -11.27
N ILE A 52 9.71 -10.29 -10.02
CA ILE A 52 10.97 -9.62 -9.69
C ILE A 52 12.15 -10.29 -10.42
N GLU A 53 12.23 -11.62 -10.35
CA GLU A 53 13.26 -12.41 -11.02
C GLU A 53 13.17 -12.29 -12.55
N SER A 54 11.96 -12.31 -13.12
CA SER A 54 11.74 -12.14 -14.57
C SER A 54 12.16 -10.77 -15.10
N LEU A 55 12.13 -9.75 -14.23
CA LEU A 55 12.60 -8.40 -14.51
C LEU A 55 14.12 -8.25 -14.34
N GLY A 56 14.85 -9.35 -14.06
CA GLY A 56 16.32 -9.37 -13.92
C GLY A 56 16.83 -8.82 -12.58
N CYS A 57 15.99 -8.79 -11.56
CA CYS A 57 16.34 -8.36 -10.21
C CYS A 57 16.69 -9.57 -9.33
N THR A 58 17.60 -9.38 -8.38
CA THR A 58 18.00 -10.41 -7.41
C THR A 58 17.27 -10.25 -6.09
N ILE A 59 16.85 -11.37 -5.50
CA ILE A 59 16.24 -11.41 -4.17
C ILE A 59 17.18 -12.10 -3.19
N TYR A 60 17.71 -11.33 -2.24
CA TYR A 60 18.50 -11.85 -1.13
C TYR A 60 17.61 -12.07 0.09
N ARG A 61 17.83 -13.19 0.80
CA ARG A 61 17.02 -13.55 1.97
C ARG A 61 17.90 -13.59 3.22
N ILE A 62 17.51 -12.79 4.23
CA ILE A 62 18.18 -12.80 5.53
C ILE A 62 17.16 -13.13 6.64
N PRO A 63 17.60 -13.70 7.77
CA PRO A 63 16.73 -14.00 8.90
C PRO A 63 15.99 -12.75 9.38
N ARG A 64 14.72 -12.93 9.73
CA ARG A 64 13.87 -11.85 10.25
C ARG A 64 14.45 -11.27 11.54
N PHE A 65 14.48 -9.94 11.62
CA PHE A 65 14.84 -9.23 12.85
C PHE A 65 13.87 -9.55 13.99
N LYS A 66 14.44 -9.86 15.13
CA LYS A 66 13.79 -9.91 16.44
C LYS A 66 14.71 -9.16 17.42
N VAL A 67 14.14 -8.51 18.44
CA VAL A 67 14.96 -7.77 19.43
C VAL A 67 16.05 -8.67 20.02
N ALA A 68 15.74 -9.94 20.28
CA ALA A 68 16.67 -10.92 20.84
C ALA A 68 17.82 -11.30 19.90
N ASN A 69 17.73 -11.06 18.59
CA ASN A 69 18.80 -11.38 17.63
C ASN A 69 19.50 -10.13 17.06
N ALA A 70 19.42 -8.98 17.73
CA ALA A 70 19.93 -7.73 17.19
C ALA A 70 21.43 -7.77 16.83
N GLY A 71 22.27 -8.41 17.66
CA GLY A 71 23.70 -8.61 17.39
C GLY A 71 23.97 -9.48 16.16
N PRO A 72 23.46 -10.72 16.11
CA PRO A 72 23.54 -11.57 14.92
C PRO A 72 22.98 -10.91 13.65
N TYR A 73 21.83 -10.21 13.74
CA TYR A 73 21.24 -9.50 12.62
C TYR A 73 22.18 -8.40 12.08
N ARG A 74 22.78 -7.60 12.97
CA ARG A 74 23.80 -6.60 12.60
C ARG A 74 24.99 -7.23 11.88
N SER A 75 25.49 -8.36 12.39
CA SER A 75 26.63 -9.06 11.77
C SER A 75 26.29 -9.59 10.37
N ILE A 76 25.06 -10.06 10.15
CA ILE A 76 24.57 -10.47 8.84
C ILE A 76 24.51 -9.28 7.88
N CYS A 77 23.94 -8.14 8.31
CA CYS A 77 23.88 -6.93 7.48
C CYS A 77 25.28 -6.43 7.11
N ARG A 78 26.21 -6.39 8.09
CA ARG A 78 27.59 -5.98 7.85
C ARG A 78 28.28 -6.87 6.82
N ARG A 79 28.14 -8.18 6.94
CA ARG A 79 28.70 -9.13 5.96
C ARG A 79 28.09 -8.94 4.59
N PHE A 80 26.75 -8.79 4.51
CA PHE A 80 26.06 -8.57 3.27
C PHE A 80 26.59 -7.34 2.52
N PHE A 81 26.72 -6.19 3.18
CA PHE A 81 27.21 -4.97 2.54
C PHE A 81 28.72 -5.04 2.22
N ALA A 82 29.49 -5.83 2.94
CA ALA A 82 30.90 -6.08 2.59
C ALA A 82 31.05 -6.98 1.36
N GLU A 83 30.12 -7.93 1.16
CA GLU A 83 30.07 -8.84 0.00
C GLU A 83 29.42 -8.18 -1.23
N HIS A 84 28.65 -7.10 -1.04
CA HIS A 84 27.88 -6.40 -2.07
C HIS A 84 28.20 -4.89 -2.11
N PRO A 85 29.43 -4.50 -2.45
CA PRO A 85 29.83 -3.08 -2.51
C PRO A 85 29.25 -2.31 -3.71
N GLU A 86 28.54 -3.00 -4.60
CA GLU A 86 27.96 -2.43 -5.83
C GLU A 86 26.72 -1.56 -5.58
N TYR A 87 26.12 -1.58 -4.39
CA TYR A 87 24.92 -0.80 -4.11
C TYR A 87 25.24 0.66 -3.80
N HIS A 88 24.66 1.59 -4.56
CA HIS A 88 24.81 3.04 -4.37
C HIS A 88 23.80 3.59 -3.36
N VAL A 89 22.58 3.05 -3.36
CA VAL A 89 21.48 3.49 -2.49
C VAL A 89 20.82 2.29 -1.82
N VAL A 90 20.55 2.41 -0.52
CA VAL A 90 19.74 1.45 0.25
C VAL A 90 18.43 2.10 0.65
N HIS A 91 17.33 1.63 0.07
CA HIS A 91 15.97 2.14 0.33
C HIS A 91 15.25 1.19 1.28
N GLY A 92 15.10 1.62 2.51
CA GLY A 92 14.57 0.80 3.60
C GLY A 92 13.11 1.03 3.90
N HIS A 93 12.31 -0.05 3.87
CA HIS A 93 10.87 -0.05 4.14
C HIS A 93 10.51 -0.69 5.49
N ILE A 94 11.48 -1.29 6.21
CA ILE A 94 11.26 -1.95 7.50
C ILE A 94 11.73 -1.04 8.63
N GLY A 95 10.79 -0.37 9.30
CA GLY A 95 11.15 0.58 10.35
C GLY A 95 11.78 -0.04 11.60
N SER A 96 11.35 -1.23 12.05
CA SER A 96 11.76 -1.81 13.34
C SER A 96 13.25 -2.17 13.45
N CYS A 97 13.93 -2.36 12.33
CA CYS A 97 15.37 -2.64 12.28
C CYS A 97 16.15 -1.65 11.42
N ALA A 98 15.51 -0.54 11.02
CA ALA A 98 16.10 0.47 10.14
C ALA A 98 17.44 1.01 10.69
N SER A 99 17.52 1.29 11.99
CA SER A 99 18.74 1.76 12.64
C SER A 99 19.92 0.76 12.59
N ILE A 100 19.66 -0.52 12.23
CA ILE A 100 20.70 -1.51 12.10
C ILE A 100 21.16 -1.62 10.66
N TYR A 101 20.25 -1.97 9.73
CA TYR A 101 20.68 -2.22 8.35
C TYR A 101 21.05 -0.92 7.60
N LEU A 102 20.44 0.22 7.92
CA LEU A 102 20.86 1.49 7.33
C LEU A 102 22.21 1.97 7.91
N ASP A 103 22.50 1.73 9.20
CA ASP A 103 23.81 2.04 9.79
C ASP A 103 24.92 1.22 9.10
N GLU A 104 24.71 -0.10 8.90
CA GLU A 104 25.70 -0.94 8.23
C GLU A 104 25.83 -0.59 6.72
N ALA A 105 24.75 -0.20 6.05
CA ALA A 105 24.77 0.31 4.69
C ALA A 105 25.53 1.64 4.57
N HIS A 106 25.23 2.59 5.47
CA HIS A 106 25.93 3.89 5.51
C HIS A 106 27.43 3.72 5.76
N ARG A 107 27.82 2.85 6.69
CA ARG A 107 29.22 2.50 6.95
C ARG A 107 29.92 1.83 5.77
N ALA A 108 29.16 1.14 4.94
CA ALA A 108 29.65 0.56 3.68
C ALA A 108 29.70 1.60 2.54
N GLY A 109 29.32 2.85 2.77
CA GLY A 109 29.39 3.94 1.79
C GLY A 109 28.16 4.14 0.92
N CYS A 110 27.04 3.42 1.20
CA CYS A 110 25.79 3.62 0.50
C CYS A 110 25.05 4.87 0.99
N ALA A 111 24.38 5.58 0.10
CA ALA A 111 23.33 6.53 0.50
C ALA A 111 22.11 5.78 1.06
N THR A 112 21.47 6.32 2.10
CA THR A 112 20.44 5.60 2.86
C THR A 112 19.13 6.35 2.94
N ILE A 113 18.01 5.63 2.69
CA ILE A 113 16.65 6.15 2.76
C ILE A 113 15.85 5.32 3.78
N ALA A 114 15.21 5.99 4.75
CA ALA A 114 14.19 5.39 5.60
C ALA A 114 12.80 5.78 5.10
N HIS A 115 11.96 4.79 4.72
CA HIS A 115 10.62 5.03 4.15
C HIS A 115 9.51 4.49 5.06
N SER A 116 8.50 5.32 5.32
CA SER A 116 7.32 4.98 6.11
C SER A 116 6.09 4.83 5.24
N HIS A 117 5.47 3.63 5.26
CA HIS A 117 4.24 3.31 4.53
C HIS A 117 2.98 3.32 5.41
N ASN A 118 3.13 3.41 6.72
CA ASN A 118 2.04 3.29 7.68
C ASN A 118 2.16 4.28 8.83
N VAL A 119 1.02 4.59 9.45
CA VAL A 119 0.97 5.28 10.74
C VAL A 119 1.25 4.30 11.90
N ASN A 120 1.76 4.81 13.01
CA ASN A 120 2.14 3.99 14.17
C ASN A 120 0.95 3.28 14.82
N SER A 121 1.26 2.17 15.52
CA SER A 121 0.28 1.50 16.38
C SER A 121 -0.21 2.43 17.51
N THR A 122 -1.50 2.34 17.85
CA THR A 122 -2.08 3.04 18.99
C THR A 122 -1.68 2.45 20.35
N ARG A 123 -1.12 1.23 20.37
CA ARG A 123 -0.67 0.55 21.61
C ARG A 123 0.59 1.23 22.15
N LEU A 124 0.50 1.80 23.36
CA LEU A 124 1.56 2.58 24.00
C LEU A 124 2.88 1.79 24.11
N LEU A 125 2.83 0.53 24.53
CA LEU A 125 4.01 -0.32 24.66
C LEU A 125 4.73 -0.54 23.31
N HIS A 126 4.00 -0.72 22.23
CA HIS A 126 4.58 -0.84 20.89
C HIS A 126 5.21 0.47 20.43
N ARG A 127 4.60 1.61 20.75
CA ARG A 127 5.16 2.93 20.41
C ARG A 127 6.46 3.21 21.14
N THR A 128 6.53 2.91 22.44
CA THR A 128 7.74 3.15 23.24
C THR A 128 8.90 2.24 22.79
N LEU A 129 8.64 0.94 22.61
CA LEU A 129 9.65 0.01 22.09
C LEU A 129 10.12 0.42 20.69
N TYR A 130 9.19 0.75 19.81
CA TYR A 130 9.52 1.21 18.47
C TYR A 130 10.36 2.50 18.51
N GLY A 131 9.94 3.49 19.30
CA GLY A 131 10.69 4.74 19.49
C GLY A 131 12.12 4.51 19.98
N TYR A 132 12.32 3.54 20.87
CA TYR A 132 13.67 3.14 21.31
C TYR A 132 14.50 2.55 20.16
N LEU A 133 13.91 1.66 19.34
CA LEU A 133 14.60 0.99 18.22
C LEU A 133 15.02 1.96 17.12
N VAL A 134 14.28 3.06 16.92
CA VAL A 134 14.54 4.02 15.84
C VAL A 134 15.11 5.37 16.31
N ARG A 135 15.43 5.51 17.60
CA ARG A 135 15.87 6.79 18.18
C ARG A 135 17.10 7.40 17.50
N ASP A 136 18.02 6.55 17.03
CA ASP A 136 19.26 6.96 16.39
C ASP A 136 19.11 7.11 14.85
N LEU A 137 17.95 6.74 14.30
CA LEU A 137 17.69 6.78 12.87
C LEU A 137 17.85 8.19 12.23
N PRO A 138 17.48 9.31 12.92
CA PRO A 138 17.73 10.66 12.40
C PRO A 138 19.20 11.02 12.17
N GLN A 139 20.15 10.34 12.84
CA GLN A 139 21.59 10.52 12.67
C GLN A 139 22.18 9.54 11.64
N ILE A 140 21.48 8.43 11.34
CA ILE A 140 21.95 7.33 10.49
C ILE A 140 21.49 7.52 9.04
N ALA A 141 20.18 7.76 8.83
CA ALA A 141 19.63 7.85 7.50
C ALA A 141 19.91 9.23 6.85
N ASP A 142 20.35 9.23 5.60
CA ASP A 142 20.61 10.44 4.83
C ASP A 142 19.30 11.12 4.39
N ALA A 143 18.26 10.33 4.13
CA ALA A 143 16.98 10.81 3.66
C ALA A 143 15.80 10.05 4.28
N PHE A 144 14.63 10.70 4.31
CA PHE A 144 13.39 10.17 4.88
C PHE A 144 12.25 10.32 3.88
N LEU A 145 11.49 9.27 3.69
CA LEU A 145 10.29 9.27 2.86
C LEU A 145 9.07 8.83 3.67
N GLY A 146 7.93 9.43 3.38
CA GLY A 146 6.63 8.99 3.88
C GLY A 146 5.60 8.95 2.77
N CYS A 147 4.66 8.00 2.80
CA CYS A 147 3.52 7.97 1.86
C CYS A 147 2.55 9.16 2.08
N SER A 148 2.65 9.81 3.24
CA SER A 148 1.97 11.05 3.60
C SER A 148 2.83 11.81 4.63
N LEU A 149 2.56 13.10 4.83
CA LEU A 149 3.21 13.87 5.89
C LEU A 149 2.93 13.26 7.27
N GLN A 150 1.69 12.80 7.52
CA GLN A 150 1.30 12.17 8.78
C GLN A 150 2.07 10.88 9.03
N ALA A 151 2.25 10.02 8.01
CA ALA A 151 3.07 8.80 8.11
C ALA A 151 4.54 9.12 8.45
N GLY A 152 5.08 10.21 7.92
CA GLY A 152 6.41 10.72 8.25
C GLY A 152 6.50 11.23 9.69
N ILE A 153 5.58 12.08 10.12
CA ILE A 153 5.53 12.60 11.50
C ILE A 153 5.40 11.47 12.51
N ASP A 154 4.50 10.53 12.27
CA ASP A 154 4.27 9.40 13.17
C ASP A 154 5.49 8.48 13.29
N ARG A 155 6.22 8.33 12.18
CA ARG A 155 7.36 7.41 12.12
C ARG A 155 8.67 8.03 12.60
N PHE A 156 8.96 9.25 12.16
CA PHE A 156 10.25 9.89 12.34
C PHE A 156 10.22 11.09 13.31
N GLY A 157 9.02 11.50 13.70
CA GLY A 157 8.79 12.69 14.53
C GLY A 157 8.74 13.98 13.71
N ILE A 158 8.09 15.00 14.29
CA ILE A 158 7.90 16.30 13.64
C ILE A 158 9.25 17.01 13.32
N GLY A 159 10.26 16.77 14.14
CA GLY A 159 11.60 17.36 13.95
C GLY A 159 12.26 16.91 12.65
N VAL A 160 12.15 15.62 12.28
CA VAL A 160 12.64 15.09 11.01
C VAL A 160 11.73 15.52 9.86
N ALA A 161 10.42 15.44 10.04
CA ALA A 161 9.44 15.79 9.00
C ALA A 161 9.48 17.29 8.62
N ALA A 162 10.07 18.15 9.45
CA ALA A 162 10.28 19.57 9.18
C ALA A 162 11.64 19.89 8.49
N THR A 163 12.47 18.89 8.21
CA THR A 163 13.78 19.09 7.54
C THR A 163 13.68 18.87 6.04
N GLU A 164 14.64 19.41 5.28
CA GLU A 164 14.80 19.18 3.84
C GLU A 164 15.13 17.72 3.49
N ARG A 165 15.54 16.91 4.49
CA ARG A 165 15.79 15.48 4.31
C ARG A 165 14.51 14.64 4.23
N PHE A 166 13.35 15.21 4.60
CA PHE A 166 12.07 14.53 4.51
C PHE A 166 11.31 14.95 3.26
N ASN A 167 10.81 13.97 2.53
CA ASN A 167 9.92 14.17 1.41
C ASN A 167 8.70 13.23 1.46
N VAL A 168 7.58 13.68 0.91
CA VAL A 168 6.42 12.80 0.68
C VAL A 168 6.56 12.15 -0.69
N MET A 169 6.77 10.84 -0.70
CA MET A 169 6.68 10.02 -1.91
C MET A 169 5.24 9.58 -2.09
N ARG A 170 4.56 10.08 -3.10
CA ARG A 170 3.21 9.60 -3.44
C ARG A 170 3.27 8.13 -3.87
N ASN A 171 2.30 7.36 -3.41
CA ASN A 171 2.16 5.95 -3.82
C ASN A 171 1.52 5.90 -5.21
N GLY A 172 2.35 6.00 -6.25
CA GLY A 172 1.90 6.03 -7.64
C GLY A 172 1.20 4.72 -8.06
N ILE A 173 0.17 4.88 -8.89
CA ILE A 173 -0.55 3.77 -9.54
C ILE A 173 -0.48 3.94 -11.06
N ASP A 174 -0.55 2.82 -11.78
CA ASP A 174 -0.70 2.84 -13.24
C ASP A 174 -2.11 3.27 -13.61
N LEU A 175 -2.29 4.56 -13.89
CA LEU A 175 -3.59 5.15 -14.21
C LEU A 175 -4.20 4.60 -15.50
N SER A 176 -3.41 4.05 -16.43
CA SER A 176 -3.91 3.45 -17.67
C SER A 176 -4.82 2.25 -17.39
N SER A 177 -4.54 1.51 -16.32
CA SER A 177 -5.30 0.34 -15.89
C SER A 177 -6.69 0.67 -15.32
N TYR A 178 -6.97 1.95 -15.00
CA TYR A 178 -8.21 2.37 -14.31
C TYR A 178 -9.16 3.18 -15.18
N GLU A 179 -8.95 3.23 -16.51
CA GLU A 179 -9.88 3.85 -17.41
C GLU A 179 -11.27 3.23 -17.30
N ASN A 180 -12.27 4.02 -16.94
CA ASN A 180 -13.60 3.52 -16.69
C ASN A 180 -14.68 4.53 -17.07
N ASP A 181 -15.51 4.13 -18.01
CA ASP A 181 -16.75 4.76 -18.40
C ASP A 181 -17.94 3.79 -18.26
N ALA A 182 -19.13 4.19 -18.61
CA ALA A 182 -20.31 3.34 -18.49
C ALA A 182 -20.20 2.05 -19.33
N ALA A 183 -19.57 2.08 -20.51
CA ALA A 183 -19.40 0.93 -21.36
C ALA A 183 -18.32 -0.04 -20.80
N THR A 184 -17.23 0.50 -20.30
CA THR A 184 -16.16 -0.28 -19.65
C THR A 184 -16.67 -0.94 -18.38
N HIS A 185 -17.43 -0.22 -17.55
CA HIS A 185 -18.09 -0.75 -16.38
C HIS A 185 -19.00 -1.95 -16.70
N ALA A 186 -19.87 -1.80 -17.72
CA ALA A 186 -20.77 -2.88 -18.13
C ALA A 186 -19.99 -4.12 -18.59
N ARG A 187 -18.94 -3.93 -19.42
CA ARG A 187 -18.06 -5.01 -19.89
C ARG A 187 -17.33 -5.70 -18.73
N ALA A 188 -16.83 -4.93 -17.76
CA ALA A 188 -16.16 -5.49 -16.59
C ALA A 188 -17.10 -6.37 -15.75
N LYS A 189 -18.33 -5.93 -15.53
CA LYS A 189 -19.36 -6.74 -14.87
C LYS A 189 -19.67 -8.03 -15.63
N GLU A 190 -19.83 -7.95 -16.94
CA GLU A 190 -20.10 -9.12 -17.79
C GLU A 190 -18.93 -10.12 -17.74
N ALA A 191 -17.69 -9.63 -17.88
CA ALA A 191 -16.49 -10.47 -17.84
C ALA A 191 -16.31 -11.20 -16.51
N LEU A 192 -16.73 -10.58 -15.39
CA LEU A 192 -16.71 -11.21 -14.07
C LEU A 192 -17.95 -12.07 -13.77
N GLY A 193 -18.94 -12.14 -14.68
CA GLY A 193 -20.16 -12.92 -14.50
C GLY A 193 -21.24 -12.25 -13.65
N TYR A 194 -21.18 -10.91 -13.49
CA TYR A 194 -22.11 -10.13 -12.66
C TYR A 194 -22.95 -9.13 -13.50
N ALA A 195 -23.21 -9.43 -14.78
CA ALA A 195 -24.02 -8.55 -15.62
C ALA A 195 -25.39 -8.23 -14.97
N GLY A 196 -25.71 -6.95 -14.84
CA GLY A 196 -26.98 -6.49 -14.23
C GLY A 196 -27.06 -6.63 -12.70
N VAL A 197 -26.04 -7.16 -12.02
CA VAL A 197 -26.04 -7.33 -10.56
C VAL A 197 -25.44 -6.10 -9.87
N PRO A 198 -26.09 -5.47 -8.87
CA PRO A 198 -25.50 -4.41 -8.06
C PRO A 198 -24.30 -4.95 -7.25
N LEU A 199 -23.12 -4.31 -7.41
CA LEU A 199 -21.88 -4.77 -6.78
C LEU A 199 -21.36 -3.79 -5.75
N VAL A 200 -21.26 -4.26 -4.50
CA VAL A 200 -20.49 -3.61 -3.43
C VAL A 200 -19.13 -4.29 -3.34
N GLY A 201 -18.05 -3.54 -3.12
CA GLY A 201 -16.73 -4.15 -3.07
C GLY A 201 -15.83 -3.59 -1.98
N ASN A 202 -14.84 -4.42 -1.60
CA ASN A 202 -13.74 -4.07 -0.72
C ASN A 202 -12.45 -4.77 -1.16
N VAL A 203 -11.35 -4.05 -1.16
CA VAL A 203 -10.02 -4.59 -1.49
C VAL A 203 -9.06 -4.33 -0.34
N GLY A 204 -8.44 -5.38 0.17
CA GLY A 204 -7.44 -5.26 1.22
C GLY A 204 -7.22 -6.55 2.00
N ARG A 205 -6.14 -6.58 2.81
CA ARG A 205 -5.85 -7.72 3.68
C ARG A 205 -7.00 -7.97 4.67
N LEU A 206 -7.33 -9.22 4.92
CA LEU A 206 -8.38 -9.60 5.88
C LEU A 206 -7.81 -9.61 7.30
N VAL A 207 -7.67 -8.41 7.87
CA VAL A 207 -7.07 -8.17 9.20
C VAL A 207 -7.92 -7.17 9.98
N THR A 208 -7.80 -7.15 11.30
CA THR A 208 -8.56 -6.26 12.19
C THR A 208 -8.55 -4.79 11.75
N GLN A 209 -7.41 -4.30 11.22
CA GLN A 209 -7.26 -2.92 10.76
C GLN A 209 -8.24 -2.54 9.65
N LYS A 210 -8.55 -3.46 8.74
CA LYS A 210 -9.43 -3.22 7.57
C LYS A 210 -10.91 -3.27 7.91
N ASN A 211 -11.27 -3.82 9.07
CA ASN A 211 -12.62 -3.80 9.64
C ASN A 211 -13.72 -4.38 8.74
N GLN A 212 -13.37 -5.46 7.99
CA GLN A 212 -14.37 -6.12 7.12
C GLN A 212 -15.56 -6.73 7.91
N GLY A 213 -15.40 -6.96 9.22
CA GLY A 213 -16.52 -7.33 10.06
C GLY A 213 -17.65 -6.27 10.07
N PHE A 214 -17.28 -4.98 10.14
CA PHE A 214 -18.26 -3.89 10.02
C PHE A 214 -18.82 -3.78 8.59
N LEU A 215 -18.01 -4.04 7.56
CA LEU A 215 -18.48 -4.11 6.17
C LEU A 215 -19.60 -5.15 6.00
N LEU A 216 -19.50 -6.33 6.64
CA LEU A 216 -20.55 -7.35 6.59
C LEU A 216 -21.84 -6.86 7.25
N ASP A 217 -21.76 -6.12 8.38
CA ASP A 217 -22.92 -5.49 9.01
C ASP A 217 -23.59 -4.48 8.08
N VAL A 218 -22.79 -3.63 7.41
CA VAL A 218 -23.26 -2.67 6.40
C VAL A 218 -23.96 -3.40 5.25
N PHE A 219 -23.33 -4.45 4.72
CA PHE A 219 -23.87 -5.19 3.58
C PHE A 219 -25.16 -5.95 3.92
N ALA A 220 -25.29 -6.45 5.14
CA ALA A 220 -26.56 -7.01 5.62
C ALA A 220 -27.69 -5.96 5.59
N GLY A 221 -27.36 -4.69 5.88
CA GLY A 221 -28.29 -3.57 5.70
C GLY A 221 -28.64 -3.29 4.24
N VAL A 222 -27.64 -3.36 3.34
CA VAL A 222 -27.86 -3.17 1.89
C VAL A 222 -28.80 -4.23 1.34
N LEU A 223 -28.63 -5.50 1.71
CA LEU A 223 -29.49 -6.61 1.23
C LEU A 223 -30.94 -6.51 1.63
N ARG A 224 -31.29 -5.76 2.67
CA ARG A 224 -32.70 -5.51 3.05
C ARG A 224 -33.44 -4.66 2.02
N GLU A 225 -32.72 -3.77 1.33
CA GLU A 225 -33.28 -2.82 0.34
C GLU A 225 -32.96 -3.22 -1.11
N VAL A 226 -31.86 -3.94 -1.33
CA VAL A 226 -31.36 -4.40 -2.64
C VAL A 226 -30.98 -5.88 -2.53
N PRO A 227 -31.98 -6.80 -2.52
CA PRO A 227 -31.77 -8.24 -2.26
C PRO A 227 -30.86 -8.95 -3.28
N GLU A 228 -30.79 -8.41 -4.52
CA GLU A 228 -29.95 -8.94 -5.60
C GLU A 228 -28.49 -8.49 -5.53
N ALA A 229 -28.14 -7.58 -4.61
CA ALA A 229 -26.77 -7.10 -4.49
C ALA A 229 -25.78 -8.20 -4.11
N ARG A 230 -24.52 -8.06 -4.58
CA ARG A 230 -23.40 -8.93 -4.22
C ARG A 230 -22.29 -8.11 -3.58
N LEU A 231 -21.62 -8.72 -2.59
CA LEU A 231 -20.41 -8.15 -2.00
C LEU A 231 -19.17 -8.92 -2.47
N LEU A 232 -18.25 -8.21 -3.12
CA LEU A 232 -16.96 -8.77 -3.51
C LEU A 232 -15.89 -8.35 -2.49
N VAL A 233 -15.28 -9.35 -1.82
CA VAL A 233 -14.19 -9.13 -0.86
C VAL A 233 -12.89 -9.68 -1.44
N VAL A 234 -11.98 -8.78 -1.80
CA VAL A 234 -10.69 -9.13 -2.41
C VAL A 234 -9.57 -9.02 -1.39
N GLY A 235 -8.79 -10.08 -1.29
CA GLY A 235 -7.65 -10.19 -0.40
C GLY A 235 -7.67 -11.45 0.44
N ARG A 236 -6.61 -11.63 1.23
CA ARG A 236 -6.48 -12.72 2.21
C ARG A 236 -5.98 -12.20 3.55
N GLY A 237 -6.13 -12.98 4.61
CA GLY A 237 -5.62 -12.64 5.93
C GLY A 237 -6.15 -13.54 7.05
N GLU A 238 -5.63 -13.32 8.24
CA GLU A 238 -5.93 -14.12 9.43
C GLU A 238 -7.41 -14.11 9.85
N LYS A 239 -8.18 -13.11 9.38
CA LYS A 239 -9.60 -12.95 9.72
C LYS A 239 -10.55 -13.61 8.74
N GLU A 240 -10.07 -14.31 7.71
CA GLU A 240 -10.95 -14.87 6.67
C GLU A 240 -11.99 -15.84 7.23
N GLY A 241 -11.59 -16.77 8.12
CA GLY A 241 -12.50 -17.72 8.77
C GLY A 241 -13.57 -17.01 9.59
N GLU A 242 -13.16 -16.05 10.46
CA GLU A 242 -14.06 -15.26 11.30
C GLU A 242 -15.06 -14.45 10.45
N LEU A 243 -14.64 -13.93 9.32
CA LEU A 243 -15.51 -13.17 8.41
C LEU A 243 -16.53 -14.07 7.71
N LYS A 244 -16.15 -15.28 7.29
CA LYS A 244 -17.08 -16.27 6.70
C LYS A 244 -18.12 -16.70 7.73
N GLU A 245 -17.70 -17.04 8.95
CA GLU A 245 -18.62 -17.38 10.04
C GLU A 245 -19.59 -16.22 10.37
N LYS A 246 -19.09 -14.97 10.34
CA LYS A 246 -19.96 -13.81 10.53
C LYS A 246 -20.96 -13.65 9.40
N ALA A 247 -20.57 -13.84 8.14
CA ALA A 247 -21.49 -13.78 7.00
C ALA A 247 -22.59 -14.85 7.10
N GLU A 248 -22.25 -16.05 7.57
CA GLU A 248 -23.23 -17.12 7.86
C GLU A 248 -24.19 -16.69 8.98
N SER A 249 -23.66 -16.18 10.10
CA SER A 249 -24.47 -15.73 11.24
C SER A 249 -25.44 -14.60 10.90
N LEU A 250 -25.08 -13.74 9.95
CA LEU A 250 -25.93 -12.67 9.42
C LEU A 250 -26.91 -13.15 8.35
N GLY A 251 -26.81 -14.42 7.89
CA GLY A 251 -27.64 -14.97 6.83
C GLY A 251 -27.34 -14.43 5.42
N ILE A 252 -26.15 -13.83 5.22
CA ILE A 252 -25.77 -13.17 3.96
C ILE A 252 -24.69 -13.93 3.17
N ALA A 253 -24.22 -15.08 3.65
CA ALA A 253 -23.10 -15.81 3.06
C ALA A 253 -23.29 -16.11 1.56
N ALA A 254 -24.52 -16.42 1.12
CA ALA A 254 -24.83 -16.67 -0.29
C ALA A 254 -24.65 -15.44 -1.21
N SER A 255 -24.60 -14.23 -0.64
CA SER A 255 -24.45 -12.95 -1.37
C SER A 255 -23.04 -12.34 -1.22
N VAL A 256 -22.10 -13.04 -0.56
CA VAL A 256 -20.72 -12.56 -0.32
C VAL A 256 -19.72 -13.46 -1.03
N ASP A 257 -18.93 -12.89 -1.94
CA ASP A 257 -17.89 -13.58 -2.68
C ASP A 257 -16.51 -13.20 -2.11
N PHE A 258 -15.86 -14.12 -1.40
CA PHE A 258 -14.47 -13.98 -0.98
C PHE A 258 -13.57 -14.43 -2.13
N LEU A 259 -13.01 -13.46 -2.88
CA LEU A 259 -12.27 -13.72 -4.13
C LEU A 259 -10.80 -14.08 -3.91
N GLY A 260 -10.31 -14.05 -2.65
CA GLY A 260 -8.90 -14.28 -2.36
C GLY A 260 -8.00 -13.20 -2.95
N VAL A 261 -6.73 -13.54 -3.18
CA VAL A 261 -5.76 -12.65 -3.84
C VAL A 261 -6.00 -12.66 -5.35
N ARG A 262 -6.09 -11.49 -5.95
CA ARG A 262 -6.38 -11.29 -7.38
C ARG A 262 -5.29 -10.43 -8.03
N ASP A 263 -5.02 -10.67 -9.32
CA ASP A 263 -4.10 -9.92 -10.16
C ASP A 263 -4.82 -8.83 -10.96
N ASP A 264 -6.12 -9.04 -11.20
CA ASP A 264 -7.01 -8.21 -11.98
C ASP A 264 -7.83 -7.24 -11.10
N VAL A 265 -7.24 -6.74 -10.00
CA VAL A 265 -7.90 -5.77 -9.11
C VAL A 265 -8.45 -4.55 -9.87
N PRO A 266 -7.76 -3.97 -10.88
CA PRO A 266 -8.33 -2.89 -11.68
C PRO A 266 -9.64 -3.26 -12.35
N GLU A 267 -9.76 -4.48 -12.92
CA GLU A 267 -10.98 -4.94 -13.58
C GLU A 267 -12.12 -5.15 -12.58
N ILE A 268 -11.80 -5.70 -11.40
CA ILE A 268 -12.78 -5.84 -10.32
C ILE A 268 -13.29 -4.47 -9.88
N LEU A 269 -12.39 -3.49 -9.66
CA LEU A 269 -12.78 -2.14 -9.27
C LEU A 269 -13.67 -1.49 -10.34
N LYS A 270 -13.33 -1.61 -11.63
CA LYS A 270 -14.18 -1.10 -12.71
C LYS A 270 -15.61 -1.66 -12.71
N ALA A 271 -15.78 -2.90 -12.25
CA ALA A 271 -17.08 -3.55 -12.17
C ALA A 271 -17.93 -3.11 -10.97
N LEU A 272 -17.34 -2.53 -9.93
CA LEU A 272 -18.07 -2.13 -8.73
C LEU A 272 -19.01 -0.95 -8.97
N ASP A 273 -20.15 -0.97 -8.31
CA ASP A 273 -21.07 0.17 -8.21
C ASP A 273 -20.75 1.03 -6.98
N VAL A 274 -20.34 0.42 -5.88
CA VAL A 274 -19.94 1.11 -4.65
C VAL A 274 -18.73 0.41 -4.02
N PHE A 275 -17.74 1.20 -3.63
CA PHE A 275 -16.59 0.73 -2.84
C PHE A 275 -16.76 1.16 -1.38
N VAL A 276 -16.73 0.20 -0.44
CA VAL A 276 -16.89 0.48 0.99
C VAL A 276 -15.58 0.21 1.71
N PHE A 277 -15.03 1.23 2.37
CA PHE A 277 -13.69 1.20 2.98
C PHE A 277 -13.72 1.65 4.46
N PRO A 278 -14.17 0.76 5.39
CA PRO A 278 -14.39 1.08 6.78
C PRO A 278 -13.14 0.86 7.65
N SER A 279 -11.95 1.03 7.09
CA SER A 279 -10.69 0.79 7.79
C SER A 279 -10.56 1.63 9.06
N LEU A 280 -10.08 1.03 10.14
CA LEU A 280 -9.88 1.73 11.42
C LEU A 280 -8.75 2.78 11.34
N ARG A 281 -7.78 2.55 10.47
CA ARG A 281 -6.64 3.45 10.22
C ARG A 281 -5.90 3.03 8.95
N GLU A 282 -5.31 4.00 8.26
CA GLU A 282 -4.48 3.78 7.07
C GLU A 282 -3.28 4.74 7.06
N GLY A 283 -2.21 4.34 6.40
CA GLY A 283 -1.15 5.27 6.04
C GLY A 283 -1.62 6.23 4.94
N LEU A 284 -2.19 5.67 3.87
CA LEU A 284 -2.88 6.39 2.81
C LEU A 284 -4.18 5.69 2.39
N GLY A 285 -4.19 4.35 2.31
CA GLY A 285 -5.34 3.58 1.82
C GLY A 285 -5.33 3.45 0.29
N MET A 286 -4.33 2.75 -0.26
CA MET A 286 -4.12 2.60 -1.70
C MET A 286 -5.38 2.15 -2.45
N SER A 287 -6.09 1.15 -1.93
CA SER A 287 -7.31 0.66 -2.58
C SER A 287 -8.42 1.71 -2.67
N LEU A 288 -8.43 2.73 -1.78
CA LEU A 288 -9.33 3.88 -1.93
C LEU A 288 -8.89 4.80 -3.08
N VAL A 289 -7.58 4.99 -3.26
CA VAL A 289 -7.04 5.76 -4.41
C VAL A 289 -7.36 5.05 -5.72
N GLU A 290 -7.14 3.73 -5.76
CA GLU A 290 -7.42 2.87 -6.92
C GLU A 290 -8.92 2.85 -7.29
N ALA A 291 -9.81 2.74 -6.30
CA ALA A 291 -11.25 2.80 -6.53
C ALA A 291 -11.70 4.15 -7.09
N GLN A 292 -11.15 5.25 -6.59
CA GLN A 292 -11.40 6.58 -7.14
C GLN A 292 -10.86 6.72 -8.57
N ALA A 293 -9.67 6.18 -8.87
CA ALA A 293 -9.11 6.18 -10.22
C ALA A 293 -10.01 5.41 -11.21
N ALA A 294 -10.65 4.32 -10.75
CA ALA A 294 -11.65 3.57 -11.48
C ALA A 294 -13.04 4.26 -11.50
N SER A 295 -13.16 5.51 -11.04
CA SER A 295 -14.41 6.27 -10.99
C SER A 295 -15.55 5.56 -10.24
N VAL A 296 -15.19 4.83 -9.18
CA VAL A 296 -16.16 4.12 -8.34
C VAL A 296 -16.58 5.02 -7.17
N PRO A 297 -17.88 5.17 -6.90
CA PRO A 297 -18.34 5.83 -5.68
C PRO A 297 -17.83 5.11 -4.44
N CYS A 298 -17.18 5.85 -3.54
CA CYS A 298 -16.52 5.29 -2.37
C CYS A 298 -17.12 5.85 -1.08
N LEU A 299 -17.45 4.97 -0.14
CA LEU A 299 -17.72 5.31 1.25
C LEU A 299 -16.51 4.89 2.07
N ALA A 300 -15.80 5.84 2.64
CA ALA A 300 -14.60 5.58 3.42
C ALA A 300 -14.67 6.24 4.79
N THR A 301 -14.04 5.59 5.79
CA THR A 301 -14.01 6.19 7.13
C THR A 301 -13.28 7.54 7.15
N ASP A 302 -13.75 8.46 7.96
CA ASP A 302 -13.19 9.80 8.18
C ASP A 302 -11.86 9.79 8.97
N THR A 303 -11.45 8.62 9.49
CA THR A 303 -10.17 8.43 10.17
C THR A 303 -8.98 8.30 9.20
N ILE A 304 -9.25 8.14 7.90
CA ILE A 304 -8.24 8.11 6.84
C ILE A 304 -7.74 9.53 6.57
N ALA A 305 -6.44 9.64 6.24
CA ALA A 305 -5.85 10.92 5.89
C ALA A 305 -6.65 11.62 4.77
N ARG A 306 -6.90 12.92 4.91
CA ARG A 306 -7.64 13.71 3.90
C ARG A 306 -7.01 13.64 2.52
N ASP A 307 -5.70 13.46 2.45
CA ASP A 307 -4.91 13.28 1.22
C ASP A 307 -5.31 12.04 0.40
N ALA A 308 -6.12 11.11 0.96
CA ALA A 308 -6.65 9.96 0.25
C ALA A 308 -8.00 10.23 -0.46
N PHE A 309 -8.66 11.35 -0.16
CA PHE A 309 -9.91 11.77 -0.79
C PHE A 309 -9.57 12.70 -1.97
N LEU A 310 -9.28 12.12 -3.12
CA LEU A 310 -8.69 12.81 -4.28
C LEU A 310 -9.74 13.36 -5.26
N THR A 311 -10.96 12.84 -5.17
CA THR A 311 -12.06 13.14 -6.10
C THR A 311 -13.39 13.20 -5.38
N ASP A 312 -14.42 13.73 -6.04
CA ASP A 312 -15.80 13.75 -5.54
C ASP A 312 -16.43 12.34 -5.44
N TYR A 313 -15.77 11.31 -5.97
CA TYR A 313 -16.20 9.92 -5.82
C TYR A 313 -16.03 9.39 -4.39
N ALA A 314 -15.13 9.92 -3.59
CA ALA A 314 -14.90 9.46 -2.24
C ALA A 314 -15.56 10.38 -1.20
N LYS A 315 -16.44 9.79 -0.38
CA LYS A 315 -17.14 10.49 0.69
C LYS A 315 -16.66 9.96 2.05
N PRO A 316 -16.17 10.84 2.94
CA PRO A 316 -15.86 10.45 4.31
C PRO A 316 -17.16 10.21 5.09
N LEU A 317 -17.18 9.12 5.86
CA LEU A 317 -18.30 8.76 6.73
C LEU A 317 -17.75 8.22 8.07
N PRO A 318 -18.15 8.79 9.23
CA PRO A 318 -17.63 8.30 10.50
C PRO A 318 -18.17 6.90 10.82
N LEU A 319 -17.30 6.02 11.36
CA LEU A 319 -17.73 4.70 11.83
C LEU A 319 -18.79 4.79 12.94
N ALA A 320 -18.73 5.86 13.75
CA ALA A 320 -19.70 6.13 14.79
C ALA A 320 -21.14 6.37 14.28
N ALA A 321 -21.32 6.63 12.98
CA ALA A 321 -22.64 6.71 12.37
C ALA A 321 -23.38 5.36 12.36
N GLY A 322 -22.65 4.26 12.56
CA GLY A 322 -23.23 2.91 12.61
C GLY A 322 -23.46 2.27 11.22
N ALA A 323 -23.62 0.96 11.22
CA ALA A 323 -23.75 0.18 9.99
C ALA A 323 -25.01 0.52 9.18
N ASP A 324 -26.12 0.86 9.84
CA ASP A 324 -27.36 1.22 9.14
C ASP A 324 -27.23 2.52 8.35
N GLU A 325 -26.52 3.53 8.87
CA GLU A 325 -26.27 4.77 8.12
C GLU A 325 -25.34 4.51 6.92
N TRP A 326 -24.28 3.70 7.10
CA TRP A 326 -23.41 3.30 6.00
C TRP A 326 -24.18 2.52 4.93
N ALA A 327 -25.08 1.59 5.33
CA ALA A 327 -25.94 0.86 4.42
C ALA A 327 -26.87 1.80 3.64
N ARG A 328 -27.53 2.74 4.32
CA ARG A 328 -28.39 3.74 3.69
C ARG A 328 -27.65 4.56 2.62
N GLN A 329 -26.43 4.98 2.92
CA GLN A 329 -25.59 5.71 1.94
C GLN A 329 -25.19 4.82 0.76
N ALA A 330 -24.84 3.55 1.01
CA ALA A 330 -24.50 2.59 -0.04
C ALA A 330 -25.71 2.32 -0.96
N VAL A 331 -26.90 2.11 -0.39
CA VAL A 331 -28.15 1.93 -1.14
C VAL A 331 -28.46 3.15 -2.01
N ALA A 332 -28.31 4.35 -1.48
CA ALA A 332 -28.50 5.57 -2.27
C ALA A 332 -27.58 5.65 -3.50
N LEU A 333 -26.30 5.24 -3.33
CA LEU A 333 -25.35 5.19 -4.45
C LEU A 333 -25.65 4.07 -5.44
N LEU A 334 -26.22 2.95 -5.01
CA LEU A 334 -26.66 1.86 -5.90
C LEU A 334 -27.89 2.24 -6.70
N GLN A 335 -28.85 2.99 -6.11
CA GLN A 335 -30.11 3.38 -6.75
C GLN A 335 -29.98 4.61 -7.65
N ASP A 336 -29.12 5.57 -7.28
CA ASP A 336 -28.84 6.79 -8.04
C ASP A 336 -27.30 7.01 -8.15
N PRO A 337 -26.62 6.21 -8.98
CA PRO A 337 -25.18 6.28 -9.10
C PRO A 337 -24.75 7.59 -9.81
N PRO A 338 -23.70 8.26 -9.33
CA PRO A 338 -23.14 9.41 -10.03
C PRO A 338 -22.62 8.99 -11.40
N ALA A 339 -22.74 9.89 -12.38
CA ALA A 339 -22.21 9.65 -13.72
C ALA A 339 -20.70 9.32 -13.64
N ARG A 340 -20.27 8.22 -14.29
CA ARG A 340 -18.86 7.83 -14.36
C ARG A 340 -18.14 8.79 -15.32
N LYS A 341 -17.29 9.63 -14.75
CA LYS A 341 -16.39 10.54 -15.46
C LYS A 341 -14.97 10.10 -15.21
N ASP A 342 -14.12 10.15 -16.21
CA ASP A 342 -12.71 9.80 -16.08
C ASP A 342 -12.05 10.63 -14.95
N ALA A 343 -11.73 9.96 -13.86
CA ALA A 343 -11.12 10.57 -12.69
C ALA A 343 -9.57 10.61 -12.75
N ARG A 344 -8.95 9.96 -13.75
CA ARG A 344 -7.50 9.78 -13.84
C ARG A 344 -6.74 11.09 -13.87
N GLN A 345 -7.27 12.11 -14.60
CA GLN A 345 -6.63 13.43 -14.64
C GLN A 345 -6.58 14.10 -13.26
N ALA A 346 -7.64 13.99 -12.47
CA ALA A 346 -7.67 14.53 -11.12
C ALA A 346 -6.67 13.81 -10.20
N ILE A 347 -6.57 12.49 -10.32
CA ILE A 347 -5.62 11.66 -9.57
C ILE A 347 -4.17 11.99 -9.99
N GLN A 348 -3.92 12.15 -11.30
CA GLN A 348 -2.62 12.54 -11.84
C GLN A 348 -2.19 13.92 -11.35
N ALA A 349 -3.10 14.89 -11.34
CA ALA A 349 -2.83 16.24 -10.84
C ALA A 349 -2.44 16.26 -9.35
N GLN A 350 -2.85 15.26 -8.58
CA GLN A 350 -2.47 15.07 -7.17
C GLN A 350 -1.13 14.31 -7.02
N GLY A 351 -0.49 13.92 -8.13
CA GLY A 351 0.82 13.28 -8.13
C GLY A 351 0.81 11.76 -7.91
N TYR A 352 -0.33 11.08 -8.12
CA TYR A 352 -0.45 9.62 -7.97
C TYR A 352 -0.25 8.84 -9.27
N ASP A 353 0.20 9.47 -10.33
CA ASP A 353 0.63 8.79 -11.55
C ASP A 353 2.01 8.16 -11.37
N ILE A 354 2.12 6.85 -11.58
CA ILE A 354 3.35 6.11 -11.31
C ILE A 354 4.52 6.56 -12.18
N GLU A 355 4.29 6.95 -13.43
CA GLU A 355 5.37 7.41 -14.30
C GLU A 355 5.98 8.72 -13.79
N SER A 356 5.15 9.63 -13.26
CA SER A 356 5.61 10.87 -12.64
C SER A 356 6.37 10.61 -11.35
N VAL A 357 5.89 9.67 -10.54
CA VAL A 357 6.59 9.23 -9.31
C VAL A 357 7.93 8.57 -9.64
N ALA A 358 7.97 7.71 -10.66
CA ALA A 358 9.21 7.05 -11.09
C ALA A 358 10.26 8.07 -11.55
N ARG A 359 9.89 9.03 -12.40
CA ARG A 359 10.80 10.11 -12.83
C ARG A 359 11.32 10.94 -11.65
N TRP A 360 10.46 11.24 -10.68
CA TRP A 360 10.88 11.94 -9.47
C TRP A 360 11.87 11.11 -8.65
N MET A 361 11.58 9.82 -8.45
CA MET A 361 12.46 8.89 -7.71
C MET A 361 13.80 8.68 -8.41
N GLU A 362 13.84 8.61 -9.73
CA GLU A 362 15.08 8.55 -10.50
C GLU A 362 15.99 9.76 -10.24
N GLY A 363 15.41 10.96 -10.27
CA GLY A 363 16.12 12.18 -9.90
C GLY A 363 16.63 12.15 -8.47
N TYR A 364 15.78 11.70 -7.56
CA TYR A 364 16.07 11.62 -6.13
C TYR A 364 17.18 10.61 -5.81
N TYR A 365 17.15 9.42 -6.39
CA TYR A 365 18.21 8.42 -6.22
C TYR A 365 19.56 8.93 -6.75
N ARG A 366 19.58 9.60 -7.92
CA ARG A 366 20.82 10.18 -8.47
C ARG A 366 21.37 11.26 -7.55
N GLN A 367 20.52 12.15 -7.05
CA GLN A 367 20.92 13.21 -6.11
C GLN A 367 21.52 12.61 -4.84
N LEU A 368 20.87 11.63 -4.23
CA LEU A 368 21.35 10.98 -3.02
C LEU A 368 22.67 10.24 -3.26
N ALA A 369 22.78 9.48 -4.34
CA ALA A 369 24.02 8.78 -4.68
C ALA A 369 25.17 9.76 -4.90
N ALA A 370 24.94 10.87 -5.60
CA ALA A 370 25.97 11.89 -5.82
C ALA A 370 26.41 12.62 -4.54
N THR A 371 25.49 12.74 -3.55
CA THR A 371 25.75 13.50 -2.32
C THR A 371 26.36 12.62 -1.22
N TYR A 372 25.89 11.39 -1.07
CA TYR A 372 26.17 10.56 0.11
C TYR A 372 26.88 9.24 -0.19
N CYS A 373 26.82 8.71 -1.43
CA CYS A 373 27.54 7.49 -1.76
C CYS A 373 29.04 7.77 -1.87
N THR A 374 29.86 7.07 -1.07
CA THR A 374 31.31 7.32 -0.98
C THR A 374 32.15 6.34 -1.81
N HIS A 375 31.56 5.26 -2.32
CA HIS A 375 32.22 4.38 -3.28
C HIS A 375 31.78 4.76 -4.70
N LYS A 376 32.76 4.92 -5.55
CA LYS A 376 32.59 5.24 -6.97
C LYS A 376 32.87 4.02 -7.80
#